data_d78ab0a52b77026db938dc431aaac44d
#
_entry.id   d78ab0a52b77026db938dc431aaac44d
#
_cell.length_a   1.000
_cell.length_b   1.000
_cell.length_c   1.000
_cell.angle_alpha   90.00
_cell.angle_beta   90.00
_cell.angle_gamma   90.00
#
_symmetry.space_group_name_H-M   'P 1'
#
loop_
_entity.id
_entity.type
_entity.pdbx_description
1 polymer ?
#
loop_
_entity_poly.entity_id
_entity_poly.type
_entity_poly.pdbx_seq_one_letter_code
_entity_poly.pdbx_strand_id
1 'polypeptide(L)'
;MNSKFVSLFSFVIFISLTACSKDASPVEEEEEVIEEPIAQGDEDTGTSLACTAQGTNPSRTTDIANPVNVGTIDDRSCYANYREVSLYGKTWGVYNITDGSNHIDAPNTLQPRMERSLSRSQETGVGSFARFKGIVRILEVGDAGSFNQDGSYLIQAKGNHTGGGGSADPAICLYRAHPVYGTGDDADKQVAFDIYAERILERGGSGSGREVVFLKQVAKNAEIDFELEIGFREDPNDASKKIHYCDAVIGGEAFNFNIPDPERGLQSGIRYGAYRVKGGRAQIRWAETTYEKAEVVD
;
A
#
# COMPACT_ATOMS: atom_id res chain seq x y z
N MET A 1 34.96 57.72 -15.65
CA MET A 1 35.08 57.57 -17.12
C MET A 1 34.03 56.53 -17.54
N ASN A 2 32.89 57.00 -18.01
CA ASN A 2 32.30 56.88 -19.34
C ASN A 2 32.22 55.42 -19.84
N SER A 3 31.11 54.83 -20.21
CA SER A 3 30.13 55.34 -21.19
C SER A 3 28.85 54.48 -21.17
N LYS A 4 27.73 55.14 -21.32
CA LYS A 4 26.39 54.58 -21.61
C LYS A 4 26.33 54.11 -23.05
N PHE A 5 25.63 52.99 -23.34
CA PHE A 5 25.05 52.75 -24.65
C PHE A 5 23.59 52.31 -24.46
N VAL A 6 22.73 53.21 -24.91
CA VAL A 6 21.30 53.01 -25.16
C VAL A 6 21.19 52.58 -26.63
N SER A 7 20.53 51.47 -26.87
CA SER A 7 20.10 51.08 -28.22
C SER A 7 18.60 50.96 -28.27
N LEU A 8 18.04 51.90 -29.01
CA LEU A 8 16.63 52.02 -29.37
C LEU A 8 16.39 51.15 -30.61
N PHE A 9 15.46 50.24 -30.59
CA PHE A 9 15.02 49.56 -31.80
C PHE A 9 13.55 49.81 -32.02
N SER A 10 13.30 50.37 -33.21
CA SER A 10 12.03 50.83 -33.72
C SER A 10 11.06 49.70 -34.02
N PHE A 11 9.80 50.03 -33.73
CA PHE A 11 8.59 49.30 -34.06
C PHE A 11 8.26 49.49 -35.56
N VAL A 12 8.10 48.40 -36.30
CA VAL A 12 7.50 48.42 -37.63
C VAL A 12 6.22 47.60 -37.55
N ILE A 13 5.10 48.30 -37.66
CA ILE A 13 3.75 47.76 -37.79
C ILE A 13 3.55 47.35 -39.23
N PHE A 14 3.29 46.07 -39.48
CA PHE A 14 2.68 45.60 -40.74
C PHE A 14 1.25 45.18 -40.49
N ILE A 15 0.31 46.03 -41.01
CA ILE A 15 -1.10 45.68 -41.11
C ILE A 15 -1.30 45.00 -42.45
N SER A 16 -1.67 43.75 -42.43
CA SER A 16 -2.20 43.04 -43.59
C SER A 16 -3.61 42.57 -43.27
N LEU A 17 -4.56 43.28 -43.87
CA LEU A 17 -5.95 42.86 -43.98
C LEU A 17 -6.05 41.80 -45.08
N THR A 18 -6.51 40.60 -44.73
CA THR A 18 -7.14 39.68 -45.69
C THR A 18 -8.36 39.04 -45.05
N ALA A 19 -9.41 39.06 -45.87
CA ALA A 19 -10.78 38.77 -45.53
C ALA A 19 -11.10 37.27 -45.46
N CYS A 20 -12.12 36.99 -44.66
CA CYS A 20 -13.12 35.91 -44.73
C CYS A 20 -12.77 34.58 -45.40
N SER A 21 -12.73 33.53 -44.58
CA SER A 21 -13.41 32.29 -44.91
C SER A 21 -13.94 31.67 -43.63
N LYS A 22 -15.25 31.46 -43.57
CA LYS A 22 -15.97 30.69 -42.55
C LYS A 22 -15.67 29.20 -42.77
N ASP A 23 -15.00 28.58 -41.86
CA ASP A 23 -15.23 27.19 -41.51
C ASP A 23 -14.94 27.05 -40.00
N ALA A 24 -16.03 27.13 -39.25
CA ALA A 24 -16.03 26.82 -37.83
C ALA A 24 -16.07 25.30 -37.69
N SER A 25 -14.92 24.68 -37.50
CA SER A 25 -14.87 23.37 -36.84
C SER A 25 -15.34 23.55 -35.40
N PRO A 26 -16.20 22.69 -34.88
CA PRO A 26 -16.55 22.74 -33.47
C PRO A 26 -15.28 22.51 -32.64
N VAL A 27 -14.93 23.48 -31.84
CA VAL A 27 -14.03 23.27 -30.69
C VAL A 27 -14.80 22.33 -29.80
N GLU A 28 -14.37 21.08 -29.73
CA GLU A 28 -14.73 20.22 -28.60
C GLU A 28 -14.20 20.95 -27.37
N GLU A 29 -15.09 21.56 -26.60
CA GLU A 29 -14.84 21.91 -25.22
C GLU A 29 -14.51 20.57 -24.53
N GLU A 30 -13.24 20.35 -24.25
CA GLU A 30 -12.88 19.38 -23.22
C GLU A 30 -13.64 19.81 -21.96
N GLU A 31 -14.71 19.09 -21.62
CA GLU A 31 -15.32 19.20 -20.31
C GLU A 31 -14.21 18.87 -19.32
N GLU A 32 -13.68 19.91 -18.69
CA GLU A 32 -12.86 19.79 -17.50
C GLU A 32 -13.74 19.04 -16.50
N VAL A 33 -13.48 17.73 -16.34
CA VAL A 33 -14.12 16.91 -15.31
C VAL A 33 -13.65 17.51 -13.99
N ILE A 34 -14.45 18.45 -13.48
CA ILE A 34 -14.29 18.93 -12.12
C ILE A 34 -14.58 17.72 -11.27
N GLU A 35 -13.50 17.03 -10.80
CA GLU A 35 -13.64 16.05 -9.75
C GLU A 35 -14.27 16.76 -8.55
N GLU A 36 -15.55 16.51 -8.33
CA GLU A 36 -16.22 17.03 -7.15
C GLU A 36 -15.42 16.57 -5.92
N PRO A 37 -15.09 17.47 -4.99
CA PRO A 37 -14.40 17.11 -3.77
C PRO A 37 -15.24 16.04 -3.07
N ILE A 38 -14.65 14.88 -2.85
CA ILE A 38 -15.29 13.71 -2.24
C ILE A 38 -15.96 14.15 -0.96
N ALA A 39 -17.28 14.07 -0.95
CA ALA A 39 -18.08 14.44 0.21
C ALA A 39 -17.55 13.70 1.45
N GLN A 40 -17.38 14.42 2.54
CA GLN A 40 -16.91 13.95 3.84
C GLN A 40 -17.71 12.76 4.43
N GLY A 41 -18.77 12.30 3.74
CA GLY A 41 -19.64 11.17 4.13
C GLY A 41 -19.18 9.79 3.63
N ASP A 42 -18.03 9.69 2.97
CA ASP A 42 -17.54 8.43 2.42
C ASP A 42 -16.69 7.63 3.43
N GLU A 43 -16.45 8.19 4.61
CA GLU A 43 -15.78 7.50 5.71
C GLU A 43 -16.76 6.50 6.34
N ASP A 44 -16.34 5.22 6.35
CA ASP A 44 -17.16 4.17 6.94
C ASP A 44 -17.18 4.28 8.46
N THR A 45 -18.27 4.76 9.00
CA THR A 45 -18.57 4.71 10.45
C THR A 45 -19.09 3.35 10.88
N GLY A 46 -18.89 2.31 10.05
CA GLY A 46 -19.47 0.98 10.16
C GLY A 46 -19.57 0.46 11.59
N THR A 47 -20.71 -0.15 11.90
CA THR A 47 -20.98 -0.79 13.18
C THR A 47 -19.95 -1.90 13.42
N SER A 48 -19.13 -1.72 14.44
CA SER A 48 -18.22 -2.75 14.92
C SER A 48 -19.01 -3.98 15.38
N LEU A 49 -18.55 -5.16 15.00
CA LEU A 49 -19.03 -6.38 15.65
C LEU A 49 -18.47 -6.43 17.06
N ALA A 50 -19.35 -6.50 18.06
CA ALA A 50 -18.93 -6.58 19.46
C ALA A 50 -18.05 -7.82 19.67
N CYS A 51 -16.88 -7.61 20.26
CA CYS A 51 -16.04 -8.69 20.72
C CYS A 51 -16.45 -9.18 22.07
N THR A 52 -16.66 -10.47 22.18
CA THR A 52 -17.09 -11.12 23.43
C THR A 52 -15.94 -11.46 24.35
N ALA A 53 -14.70 -11.61 23.84
CA ALA A 53 -13.51 -11.85 24.63
C ALA A 53 -12.24 -11.59 23.81
N GLN A 54 -11.19 -11.17 24.50
CA GLN A 54 -9.86 -10.95 23.97
C GLN A 54 -9.28 -12.26 23.39
N GLY A 55 -8.87 -12.25 22.13
CA GLY A 55 -8.20 -13.39 21.50
C GLY A 55 -9.10 -14.55 21.07
N THR A 56 -10.41 -14.49 21.26
CA THR A 56 -11.37 -15.53 20.90
C THR A 56 -12.34 -15.12 19.80
N ASN A 57 -11.87 -14.46 18.77
CA ASN A 57 -12.69 -14.29 17.60
C ASN A 57 -12.96 -15.66 16.98
N PRO A 58 -14.21 -16.03 16.72
CA PRO A 58 -14.45 -17.15 15.84
C PRO A 58 -13.72 -16.83 14.54
N SER A 59 -12.86 -17.74 14.12
CA SER A 59 -12.20 -17.60 12.82
C SER A 59 -13.30 -17.41 11.79
N ARG A 60 -13.42 -16.22 11.26
CA ARG A 60 -14.29 -15.98 10.12
C ARG A 60 -13.63 -16.54 8.89
N THR A 61 -13.56 -17.84 8.86
CA THR A 61 -13.21 -18.62 7.66
C THR A 61 -14.36 -18.65 6.65
N THR A 62 -15.42 -17.91 6.89
CA THR A 62 -16.40 -17.71 5.84
C THR A 62 -15.70 -16.96 4.73
N ASP A 63 -15.34 -17.73 3.72
CA ASP A 63 -15.12 -17.23 2.39
C ASP A 63 -16.28 -16.29 2.07
N ILE A 64 -16.06 -15.02 2.28
CA ILE A 64 -16.82 -14.05 1.54
C ILE A 64 -16.34 -14.33 0.13
N ALA A 65 -17.09 -15.16 -0.59
CA ALA A 65 -16.83 -15.41 -1.98
C ALA A 65 -16.72 -14.04 -2.62
N ASN A 66 -15.50 -13.64 -2.97
CA ASN A 66 -15.28 -12.27 -3.28
C ASN A 66 -14.77 -12.17 -4.71
N PRO A 67 -15.68 -11.82 -5.63
CA PRO A 67 -15.30 -11.57 -7.00
C PRO A 67 -14.39 -10.35 -7.18
N VAL A 68 -14.28 -9.48 -6.16
CA VAL A 68 -13.60 -8.19 -6.27
C VAL A 68 -12.13 -8.26 -5.85
N ASN A 69 -11.85 -9.02 -4.79
CA ASN A 69 -10.48 -9.11 -4.23
C ASN A 69 -10.05 -10.56 -4.05
N VAL A 70 -8.82 -10.86 -4.47
CA VAL A 70 -8.25 -12.21 -4.35
C VAL A 70 -7.84 -12.56 -2.92
N GLY A 71 -7.82 -13.83 -2.58
CA GLY A 71 -7.35 -14.35 -1.30
C GLY A 71 -8.45 -14.54 -0.26
N THR A 72 -8.07 -15.12 0.89
CA THR A 72 -8.96 -15.45 2.00
C THR A 72 -8.87 -14.40 3.10
N ILE A 73 -9.99 -13.92 3.63
CA ILE A 73 -10.00 -12.96 4.73
C ILE A 73 -9.47 -13.62 6.01
N ASP A 74 -8.50 -12.95 6.62
CA ASP A 74 -7.99 -13.22 7.97
C ASP A 74 -8.35 -12.03 8.86
N ASP A 75 -9.53 -12.08 9.45
CA ASP A 75 -10.05 -11.04 10.33
C ASP A 75 -10.00 -11.55 11.78
N ARG A 76 -8.88 -11.38 12.43
CA ARG A 76 -8.70 -11.73 13.85
C ARG A 76 -9.03 -10.59 14.79
N SER A 77 -9.49 -9.48 14.25
CA SER A 77 -9.75 -8.29 15.05
C SER A 77 -11.21 -8.16 15.39
N CYS A 78 -11.46 -7.91 16.66
CA CYS A 78 -12.72 -7.34 17.06
C CYS A 78 -12.83 -5.92 16.51
N TYR A 79 -14.05 -5.46 16.24
CA TYR A 79 -14.30 -4.13 15.67
C TYR A 79 -13.62 -3.86 14.33
N ALA A 80 -13.22 -4.90 13.63
CA ALA A 80 -12.83 -4.82 12.25
C ALA A 80 -13.97 -5.33 11.37
N ASN A 81 -14.15 -4.75 10.19
CA ASN A 81 -15.14 -5.21 9.23
C ASN A 81 -14.62 -5.12 7.81
N TYR A 82 -15.19 -5.96 6.96
CA TYR A 82 -14.99 -5.95 5.53
C TYR A 82 -16.34 -5.78 4.85
N ARG A 83 -16.40 -4.95 3.83
CA ARG A 83 -17.55 -4.81 2.93
C ARG A 83 -17.08 -4.43 1.53
N GLU A 84 -18.00 -4.44 0.60
CA GLU A 84 -17.76 -3.99 -0.76
C GLU A 84 -18.61 -2.74 -1.06
N VAL A 85 -18.01 -1.80 -1.80
CA VAL A 85 -18.68 -0.59 -2.26
C VAL A 85 -18.35 -0.34 -3.72
N SER A 86 -19.33 0.10 -4.50
CA SER A 86 -19.12 0.49 -5.89
C SER A 86 -19.03 2.02 -5.97
N LEU A 87 -17.84 2.51 -6.33
CA LEU A 87 -17.51 3.93 -6.43
C LEU A 87 -16.57 4.15 -7.62
N TYR A 88 -16.77 5.24 -8.34
CA TYR A 88 -15.89 5.64 -9.47
C TYR A 88 -15.70 4.53 -10.51
N GLY A 89 -16.80 3.84 -10.84
CA GLY A 89 -16.79 2.78 -11.85
C GLY A 89 -16.08 1.48 -11.43
N LYS A 90 -15.58 1.38 -10.20
CA LYS A 90 -14.91 0.19 -9.64
C LYS A 90 -15.68 -0.34 -8.43
N THR A 91 -15.52 -1.62 -8.14
CA THR A 91 -15.95 -2.19 -6.86
C THR A 91 -14.76 -2.34 -5.93
N TRP A 92 -14.84 -1.72 -4.77
CA TRP A 92 -13.80 -1.65 -3.77
C TRP A 92 -14.10 -2.59 -2.61
N GLY A 93 -13.14 -3.40 -2.22
CA GLY A 93 -13.13 -4.04 -0.91
C GLY A 93 -12.66 -3.03 0.13
N VAL A 94 -13.49 -2.77 1.13
CA VAL A 94 -13.19 -1.86 2.24
C VAL A 94 -12.70 -2.67 3.42
N TYR A 95 -11.46 -2.42 3.80
CA TYR A 95 -10.80 -3.02 4.97
C TYR A 95 -10.80 -2.01 6.09
N ASN A 96 -11.63 -2.22 7.08
CA ASN A 96 -11.90 -1.24 8.11
C ASN A 96 -11.53 -1.79 9.50
N ILE A 97 -10.75 -1.01 10.24
CA ILE A 97 -10.42 -1.22 11.65
C ILE A 97 -11.00 -0.04 12.43
N THR A 98 -11.91 -0.30 13.37
CA THR A 98 -12.56 0.73 14.17
C THR A 98 -11.85 0.91 15.51
N ASP A 99 -12.13 2.00 16.20
CA ASP A 99 -11.63 2.23 17.54
C ASP A 99 -12.04 1.10 18.50
N GLY A 100 -11.17 0.80 19.45
CA GLY A 100 -11.38 -0.27 20.41
C GLY A 100 -11.08 -1.68 19.88
N SER A 101 -10.61 -1.82 18.65
CA SER A 101 -10.12 -3.09 18.14
C SER A 101 -9.03 -3.64 19.06
N ASN A 102 -9.16 -4.88 19.50
CA ASN A 102 -8.37 -5.44 20.59
C ASN A 102 -7.68 -6.78 20.23
N HIS A 103 -7.49 -7.06 18.96
CA HIS A 103 -6.74 -8.26 18.57
C HIS A 103 -5.32 -8.22 19.14
N ILE A 104 -4.94 -9.29 19.82
CA ILE A 104 -3.62 -9.44 20.43
C ILE A 104 -2.92 -10.64 19.78
N ASP A 105 -1.78 -10.38 19.17
CA ASP A 105 -0.83 -11.41 18.74
C ASP A 105 0.10 -11.81 19.90
N ALA A 106 0.69 -12.99 19.83
CA ALA A 106 1.76 -13.37 20.73
C ALA A 106 3.03 -12.54 20.42
N PRO A 107 3.79 -12.06 21.42
CA PRO A 107 3.56 -12.14 22.85
C PRO A 107 2.84 -10.89 23.42
N ASN A 108 1.54 -10.89 23.47
CA ASN A 108 0.74 -9.81 24.06
C ASN A 108 0.82 -8.44 23.39
N THR A 109 1.03 -8.39 22.10
CA THR A 109 1.06 -7.14 21.34
C THR A 109 -0.27 -6.91 20.64
N LEU A 110 -0.88 -5.75 20.90
CA LEU A 110 -2.10 -5.33 20.22
C LEU A 110 -1.82 -5.10 18.73
N GLN A 111 -2.44 -5.91 17.87
CA GLN A 111 -2.21 -5.89 16.42
C GLN A 111 -3.51 -6.07 15.64
N PRO A 112 -4.43 -5.12 15.70
CA PRO A 112 -5.67 -5.19 14.96
C PRO A 112 -5.44 -5.33 13.46
N ARG A 113 -6.18 -6.24 12.82
CA ARG A 113 -6.05 -6.47 11.38
C ARG A 113 -7.36 -6.86 10.72
N MET A 114 -7.49 -6.42 9.49
CA MET A 114 -8.43 -6.89 8.50
C MET A 114 -7.64 -7.09 7.22
N GLU A 115 -7.25 -8.31 6.92
CA GLU A 115 -6.35 -8.63 5.82
C GLU A 115 -6.86 -9.82 5.02
N ARG A 116 -6.41 -9.92 3.76
CA ARG A 116 -6.49 -11.13 2.96
C ARG A 116 -5.14 -11.83 2.90
N SER A 117 -5.18 -13.14 3.00
CA SER A 117 -4.01 -14.01 2.85
C SER A 117 -4.05 -14.65 1.48
N LEU A 118 -2.96 -14.58 0.74
CA LEU A 118 -2.80 -15.27 -0.54
C LEU A 118 -2.10 -16.62 -0.32
N SER A 119 -2.34 -17.57 -1.22
CA SER A 119 -1.62 -18.83 -1.21
C SER A 119 -0.13 -18.57 -1.44
N ARG A 120 0.75 -19.29 -0.73
CA ARG A 120 2.20 -19.05 -0.82
C ARG A 120 2.83 -19.90 -1.90
N SER A 121 3.90 -19.39 -2.53
CA SER A 121 4.85 -20.23 -3.22
C SER A 121 5.64 -21.02 -2.17
N GLN A 122 5.63 -22.33 -2.26
CA GLN A 122 6.25 -23.23 -1.29
C GLN A 122 7.67 -23.61 -1.70
N GLU A 123 8.05 -23.32 -2.95
CA GLU A 123 9.36 -23.64 -3.51
C GLU A 123 10.28 -22.43 -3.48
N THR A 124 11.59 -22.69 -3.49
CA THR A 124 12.63 -21.67 -3.35
C THR A 124 13.64 -21.65 -4.47
N GLY A 125 13.44 -22.48 -5.51
CA GLY A 125 14.25 -22.45 -6.70
C GLY A 125 14.15 -21.11 -7.43
N VAL A 126 15.19 -20.77 -8.17
CA VAL A 126 15.24 -19.56 -9.00
C VAL A 126 14.04 -19.53 -9.95
N GLY A 127 13.27 -18.45 -9.92
CA GLY A 127 12.02 -18.30 -10.64
C GLY A 127 10.76 -18.61 -9.80
N SER A 128 10.89 -19.06 -8.56
CA SER A 128 9.77 -19.12 -7.61
C SER A 128 9.38 -17.73 -7.14
N PHE A 129 8.09 -17.40 -7.19
CA PHE A 129 7.60 -16.12 -6.70
C PHE A 129 6.13 -16.16 -6.27
N ALA A 130 5.73 -15.15 -5.53
CA ALA A 130 4.35 -14.71 -5.29
C ALA A 130 4.23 -13.25 -5.70
N ARG A 131 3.27 -12.92 -6.57
CA ARG A 131 3.03 -11.56 -7.08
C ARG A 131 1.58 -11.16 -6.87
N PHE A 132 1.40 -9.95 -6.35
CA PHE A 132 0.10 -9.31 -6.17
C PHE A 132 0.08 -7.98 -6.94
N LYS A 133 -1.06 -7.66 -7.51
CA LYS A 133 -1.35 -6.34 -8.08
C LYS A 133 -2.73 -5.89 -7.64
N GLY A 134 -2.91 -4.60 -7.47
CA GLY A 134 -4.20 -4.00 -7.16
C GLY A 134 -4.11 -2.48 -7.14
N ILE A 135 -5.25 -1.84 -7.05
CA ILE A 135 -5.36 -0.40 -6.83
C ILE A 135 -5.74 -0.19 -5.37
N VAL A 136 -4.99 0.68 -4.68
CA VAL A 136 -5.26 1.02 -3.28
C VAL A 136 -5.71 2.48 -3.15
N ARG A 137 -6.66 2.72 -2.26
CA ARG A 137 -7.03 4.05 -1.75
C ARG A 137 -6.90 4.04 -0.23
N ILE A 138 -6.24 5.04 0.32
CA ILE A 138 -6.00 5.18 1.75
C ILE A 138 -6.85 6.35 2.24
N LEU A 139 -7.82 6.07 3.11
CA LEU A 139 -8.72 7.09 3.65
C LEU A 139 -8.33 7.50 5.05
N GLU A 140 -7.90 6.54 5.86
CA GLU A 140 -7.50 6.78 7.24
C GLU A 140 -6.47 5.74 7.67
N VAL A 141 -5.47 6.16 8.43
CA VAL A 141 -4.52 5.27 9.08
C VAL A 141 -4.41 5.64 10.56
N GLY A 142 -3.98 4.70 11.36
CA GLY A 142 -3.95 4.95 12.78
C GLY A 142 -2.92 5.99 13.19
N ASP A 143 -3.27 6.69 14.24
CA ASP A 143 -2.43 7.63 14.96
C ASP A 143 -2.39 7.23 16.43
N ALA A 144 -1.22 7.03 16.98
CA ALA A 144 -0.98 6.69 18.38
C ALA A 144 -0.01 7.68 19.04
N GLY A 145 0.32 8.78 18.34
CA GLY A 145 1.14 9.88 18.82
C GLY A 145 2.64 9.63 18.78
N SER A 146 3.11 8.63 18.02
CA SER A 146 4.54 8.45 17.78
C SER A 146 4.84 7.73 16.48
N PHE A 147 5.88 8.15 15.78
CA PHE A 147 6.28 7.60 14.49
C PHE A 147 6.32 6.07 14.45
N ASN A 148 6.85 5.42 15.48
CA ASN A 148 6.97 3.97 15.52
C ASN A 148 5.64 3.23 15.75
N GLN A 149 4.59 3.94 16.12
CA GLN A 149 3.27 3.38 16.47
C GLN A 149 2.18 3.85 15.52
N ASP A 150 2.42 4.95 14.80
CA ASP A 150 1.48 5.52 13.85
C ASP A 150 1.48 4.76 12.53
N GLY A 151 0.40 4.92 11.79
CA GLY A 151 0.23 4.34 10.49
C GLY A 151 -0.48 2.99 10.47
N SER A 152 -0.64 2.46 9.28
CA SER A 152 -1.24 1.15 9.03
C SER A 152 -0.49 0.47 7.90
N TYR A 153 -0.24 -0.81 8.05
CA TYR A 153 0.34 -1.62 6.98
C TYR A 153 -0.74 -1.93 5.94
N LEU A 154 -0.42 -1.64 4.69
CA LEU A 154 -1.25 -1.87 3.51
C LEU A 154 -1.09 -3.28 2.97
N ILE A 155 0.15 -3.76 2.96
CA ILE A 155 0.55 -5.03 2.39
C ILE A 155 1.83 -5.53 3.06
N GLN A 156 1.99 -6.85 3.14
CA GLN A 156 3.12 -7.52 3.76
C GLN A 156 3.67 -8.60 2.85
N ALA A 157 4.98 -8.60 2.62
CA ALA A 157 5.70 -9.77 2.15
C ALA A 157 5.96 -10.70 3.34
N LYS A 158 5.60 -11.96 3.20
CA LYS A 158 5.64 -13.00 4.24
C LYS A 158 6.46 -14.19 3.76
N GLY A 159 7.03 -14.93 4.69
CA GLY A 159 7.72 -16.17 4.38
C GLY A 159 8.29 -16.83 5.63
N ASN A 160 8.41 -18.14 5.60
CA ASN A 160 9.10 -18.89 6.63
C ASN A 160 10.61 -18.89 6.41
N HIS A 161 11.35 -19.22 7.46
CA HIS A 161 12.81 -19.37 7.39
C HIS A 161 13.29 -20.45 8.36
N THR A 162 14.49 -20.95 8.11
CA THR A 162 15.21 -21.85 9.00
C THR A 162 16.14 -21.07 9.92
N GLY A 163 16.31 -21.56 11.15
CA GLY A 163 17.25 -21.00 12.12
C GLY A 163 16.94 -19.56 12.55
N GLY A 164 17.85 -18.94 13.28
CA GLY A 164 17.68 -17.61 13.85
C GLY A 164 16.70 -17.55 15.00
N GLY A 165 16.60 -16.37 15.63
CA GLY A 165 15.59 -16.07 16.64
C GLY A 165 14.31 -15.51 16.00
N GLY A 166 13.26 -15.40 16.79
CA GLY A 166 12.00 -14.81 16.36
C GLY A 166 11.00 -15.77 15.73
N SER A 167 9.95 -15.23 15.13
CA SER A 167 8.87 -16.02 14.56
C SER A 167 9.31 -16.73 13.28
N ALA A 168 8.94 -17.98 13.14
CA ALA A 168 9.18 -18.76 11.92
C ALA A 168 8.42 -18.20 10.68
N ASP A 169 7.40 -17.38 10.89
CA ASP A 169 6.65 -16.71 9.83
C ASP A 169 6.66 -15.17 9.99
N PRO A 170 7.83 -14.52 10.00
CA PRO A 170 7.90 -13.07 10.10
C PRO A 170 7.43 -12.42 8.79
N ALA A 171 6.97 -11.19 8.91
CA ALA A 171 6.93 -10.32 7.75
C ALA A 171 8.35 -10.02 7.30
N ILE A 172 8.60 -10.17 6.01
CA ILE A 172 9.93 -9.95 5.42
C ILE A 172 10.11 -8.49 5.04
N CYS A 173 9.05 -7.87 4.53
CA CYS A 173 8.94 -6.45 4.27
C CYS A 173 7.48 -6.04 4.49
N LEU A 174 7.28 -4.95 5.22
CA LEU A 174 5.96 -4.38 5.48
C LEU A 174 5.90 -3.01 4.82
N TYR A 175 4.81 -2.73 4.12
CA TYR A 175 4.56 -1.42 3.52
C TYR A 175 3.54 -0.67 4.36
N ARG A 176 4.00 0.39 5.03
CA ARG A 176 3.22 1.16 5.99
C ARG A 176 2.88 2.53 5.45
N ALA A 177 1.61 2.91 5.50
CA ALA A 177 1.17 4.28 5.33
C ALA A 177 1.20 5.00 6.69
N HIS A 178 1.90 6.12 6.77
CA HIS A 178 2.01 6.98 7.94
C HIS A 178 1.24 8.28 7.69
N PRO A 179 0.46 8.81 8.65
CA PRO A 179 -0.37 9.98 8.42
C PRO A 179 0.44 11.25 8.23
N VAL A 180 0.00 12.07 7.28
CA VAL A 180 0.46 13.45 7.07
C VAL A 180 -0.75 14.36 7.29
N TYR A 181 -0.60 15.30 8.22
CA TYR A 181 -1.65 16.23 8.59
C TYR A 181 -1.61 17.49 7.77
N GLY A 182 -2.77 18.10 7.56
CA GLY A 182 -2.90 19.39 6.90
C GLY A 182 -2.36 20.53 7.77
N THR A 183 -2.66 21.75 7.36
CA THR A 183 -2.29 22.98 8.07
C THR A 183 -3.51 23.88 8.22
N GLY A 184 -3.45 24.86 9.13
CA GLY A 184 -4.58 25.76 9.37
C GLY A 184 -5.82 25.02 9.85
N ASP A 185 -6.93 25.15 9.15
CA ASP A 185 -8.21 24.52 9.48
C ASP A 185 -8.24 23.00 9.27
N ASP A 186 -7.20 22.44 8.66
CA ASP A 186 -7.04 21.01 8.44
C ASP A 186 -5.91 20.39 9.27
N ALA A 187 -5.40 21.11 10.28
CA ALA A 187 -4.27 20.65 11.10
C ALA A 187 -4.52 19.36 11.88
N ASP A 188 -5.76 18.99 12.09
CA ASP A 188 -6.21 17.75 12.73
C ASP A 188 -6.66 16.67 11.75
N LYS A 189 -6.58 16.95 10.42
CA LYS A 189 -7.05 16.03 9.39
C LYS A 189 -5.87 15.39 8.66
N GLN A 190 -5.95 14.10 8.44
CA GLN A 190 -5.04 13.38 7.56
C GLN A 190 -5.33 13.78 6.09
N VAL A 191 -4.37 14.39 5.42
CA VAL A 191 -4.53 14.90 4.04
C VAL A 191 -3.68 14.11 3.04
N ALA A 192 -2.66 13.42 3.51
CA ALA A 192 -1.77 12.58 2.71
C ALA A 192 -1.18 11.47 3.59
N PHE A 193 -0.44 10.58 2.97
CA PHE A 193 0.24 9.47 3.64
C PHE A 193 1.65 9.28 3.09
N ASP A 194 2.62 9.21 3.99
CA ASP A 194 3.97 8.80 3.67
C ASP A 194 4.05 7.27 3.67
N ILE A 195 4.43 6.70 2.55
CA ILE A 195 4.60 5.25 2.42
C ILE A 195 6.04 4.89 2.77
N TYR A 196 6.19 3.98 3.73
CA TYR A 196 7.46 3.41 4.16
C TYR A 196 7.51 1.92 3.90
N ALA A 197 8.69 1.41 3.54
CA ALA A 197 9.03 0.00 3.64
C ALA A 197 9.75 -0.26 4.97
N GLU A 198 9.22 -1.18 5.76
CA GLU A 198 9.93 -1.75 6.92
C GLU A 198 10.55 -3.08 6.49
N ARG A 199 11.81 -3.03 6.08
CA ARG A 199 12.54 -4.19 5.58
C ARG A 199 13.33 -4.89 6.68
N ILE A 200 13.38 -6.20 6.62
CA ILE A 200 14.18 -6.99 7.53
C ILE A 200 15.66 -6.93 7.12
N LEU A 201 16.55 -6.73 8.09
CA LEU A 201 18.00 -6.71 7.87
C LEU A 201 18.67 -8.01 8.30
N GLU A 202 18.05 -8.75 9.19
CA GLU A 202 18.55 -10.01 9.70
C GLU A 202 17.41 -11.03 9.80
N ARG A 203 17.51 -12.12 9.08
CA ARG A 203 16.46 -13.14 9.04
C ARG A 203 16.36 -13.85 10.41
N GLY A 204 15.14 -13.89 10.94
CA GLY A 204 14.87 -14.39 12.28
C GLY A 204 15.22 -13.43 13.40
N GLY A 205 15.63 -12.21 13.07
CA GLY A 205 15.85 -11.14 14.02
C GLY A 205 14.57 -10.68 14.71
N SER A 206 14.70 -10.19 15.95
CA SER A 206 13.67 -9.42 16.62
C SER A 206 13.51 -8.04 15.93
N GLY A 207 12.51 -7.24 16.33
CA GLY A 207 12.21 -5.93 15.70
C GLY A 207 13.40 -4.95 15.55
N SER A 208 14.52 -5.19 16.24
CA SER A 208 15.74 -4.39 16.11
C SER A 208 16.52 -4.59 14.80
N GLY A 209 16.22 -5.65 14.05
CA GLY A 209 16.84 -5.92 12.76
C GLY A 209 16.06 -5.33 11.56
N ARG A 210 15.20 -4.33 11.77
CA ARG A 210 14.41 -3.68 10.70
C ARG A 210 14.92 -2.30 10.36
N GLU A 211 14.92 -2.00 9.07
CA GLU A 211 15.15 -0.67 8.54
C GLU A 211 13.84 -0.09 8.02
N VAL A 212 13.60 1.19 8.32
CA VAL A 212 12.43 1.94 7.83
C VAL A 212 12.89 2.87 6.73
N VAL A 213 12.43 2.64 5.51
CA VAL A 213 12.82 3.40 4.31
C VAL A 213 11.61 4.17 3.81
N PHE A 214 11.72 5.50 3.73
CA PHE A 214 10.71 6.32 3.05
C PHE A 214 10.71 6.02 1.56
N LEU A 215 9.54 5.82 0.99
CA LEU A 215 9.36 5.53 -0.43
C LEU A 215 8.78 6.73 -1.17
N LYS A 216 7.57 7.11 -0.83
CA LYS A 216 6.88 8.25 -1.44
C LYS A 216 5.70 8.73 -0.59
N GLN A 217 5.25 9.94 -0.88
CA GLN A 217 3.99 10.48 -0.34
C GLN A 217 2.86 10.32 -1.36
N VAL A 218 1.67 10.01 -0.88
CA VAL A 218 0.45 9.88 -1.67
C VAL A 218 -0.67 10.70 -1.03
N ALA A 219 -1.54 11.31 -1.84
CA ALA A 219 -2.65 12.07 -1.32
C ALA A 219 -3.72 11.15 -0.71
N LYS A 220 -4.44 11.65 0.30
CA LYS A 220 -5.61 10.97 0.87
C LYS A 220 -6.59 10.63 -0.24
N ASN A 221 -7.07 9.39 -0.25
CA ASN A 221 -8.08 8.90 -1.15
C ASN A 221 -7.70 8.86 -2.65
N ALA A 222 -6.44 9.13 -3.01
CA ALA A 222 -5.96 8.93 -4.37
C ALA A 222 -5.95 7.44 -4.75
N GLU A 223 -6.22 7.14 -6.01
CA GLU A 223 -6.03 5.81 -6.57
C GLU A 223 -4.54 5.59 -6.86
N ILE A 224 -3.99 4.51 -6.32
CA ILE A 224 -2.56 4.20 -6.42
C ILE A 224 -2.42 2.75 -6.86
N ASP A 225 -1.83 2.54 -8.04
CA ASP A 225 -1.42 1.21 -8.46
C ASP A 225 -0.36 0.67 -7.51
N PHE A 226 -0.57 -0.53 -7.03
CA PHE A 226 0.37 -1.21 -6.15
C PHE A 226 0.65 -2.63 -6.67
N GLU A 227 1.92 -2.90 -6.96
CA GLU A 227 2.40 -4.24 -7.26
C GLU A 227 3.44 -4.64 -6.21
N LEU A 228 3.36 -5.89 -5.75
CA LEU A 228 4.34 -6.49 -4.84
C LEU A 228 4.70 -7.87 -5.36
N GLU A 229 5.99 -8.12 -5.52
CA GLU A 229 6.53 -9.43 -5.84
C GLU A 229 7.59 -9.82 -4.82
N ILE A 230 7.48 -11.04 -4.33
CA ILE A 230 8.47 -11.67 -3.47
C ILE A 230 8.85 -13.02 -4.05
N GLY A 231 10.15 -13.33 -4.13
CA GLY A 231 10.60 -14.57 -4.76
C GLY A 231 12.10 -14.76 -4.76
N PHE A 232 12.55 -15.70 -5.57
CA PHE A 232 13.93 -16.05 -5.72
C PHE A 232 14.40 -15.85 -7.16
N ARG A 233 15.55 -15.19 -7.36
CA ARG A 233 16.19 -14.98 -8.65
C ARG A 233 17.69 -15.24 -8.57
N GLU A 234 18.35 -15.42 -9.71
CA GLU A 234 19.81 -15.50 -9.76
C GLU A 234 20.45 -14.23 -9.22
N ASP A 235 21.57 -14.37 -8.51
CA ASP A 235 22.41 -13.23 -8.16
C ASP A 235 23.09 -12.71 -9.45
N PRO A 236 22.87 -11.45 -9.85
CA PRO A 236 23.47 -10.92 -11.07
C PRO A 236 25.01 -10.88 -11.03
N ASN A 237 25.60 -11.00 -9.84
CA ASN A 237 27.06 -11.00 -9.66
C ASN A 237 27.66 -12.41 -9.51
N ASP A 238 26.83 -13.43 -9.24
CA ASP A 238 27.27 -14.80 -9.02
C ASP A 238 26.14 -15.78 -9.37
N ALA A 239 26.14 -16.30 -10.59
CA ALA A 239 25.11 -17.22 -11.07
C ALA A 239 25.02 -18.55 -10.30
N SER A 240 25.98 -18.86 -9.40
CA SER A 240 25.89 -20.00 -8.49
C SER A 240 25.07 -19.71 -7.22
N LYS A 241 24.64 -18.47 -7.04
CA LYS A 241 23.87 -18.00 -5.89
C LYS A 241 22.51 -17.49 -6.29
N LYS A 242 21.59 -17.49 -5.35
CA LYS A 242 20.28 -16.89 -5.51
C LYS A 242 20.08 -15.71 -4.57
N ILE A 243 19.24 -14.79 -4.97
CA ILE A 243 18.75 -13.68 -4.17
C ILE A 243 17.30 -13.95 -3.82
N HIS A 244 16.94 -13.82 -2.55
CA HIS A 244 15.57 -13.66 -2.12
C HIS A 244 15.25 -12.16 -2.18
N TYR A 245 14.28 -11.76 -2.97
CA TYR A 245 13.94 -10.35 -3.21
C TYR A 245 12.53 -10.01 -2.78
N CYS A 246 12.28 -8.72 -2.61
CA CYS A 246 10.97 -8.15 -2.41
C CYS A 246 10.93 -6.84 -3.22
N ASP A 247 10.25 -6.87 -4.36
CA ASP A 247 10.16 -5.76 -5.28
C ASP A 247 8.74 -5.20 -5.28
N ALA A 248 8.62 -3.88 -5.17
CA ALA A 248 7.34 -3.19 -5.22
C ALA A 248 7.33 -2.13 -6.32
N VAL A 249 6.16 -1.93 -6.94
CA VAL A 249 5.88 -0.76 -7.79
C VAL A 249 4.69 -0.04 -7.17
N ILE A 250 4.85 1.24 -6.82
CA ILE A 250 3.85 2.05 -6.15
C ILE A 250 3.61 3.32 -6.95
N GLY A 251 2.44 3.43 -7.57
CA GLY A 251 2.12 4.57 -8.44
C GLY A 251 3.17 4.77 -9.53
N GLY A 252 3.59 3.68 -10.19
CA GLY A 252 4.55 3.67 -11.30
C GLY A 252 6.04 3.76 -10.89
N GLU A 253 6.36 3.90 -9.61
CA GLU A 253 7.74 3.98 -9.12
C GLU A 253 8.19 2.66 -8.50
N ALA A 254 9.38 2.16 -8.89
CA ALA A 254 9.90 0.87 -8.46
C ALA A 254 10.81 0.99 -7.22
N PHE A 255 10.63 0.06 -6.29
CA PHE A 255 11.38 -0.08 -5.05
C PHE A 255 11.81 -1.52 -4.87
N ASN A 256 13.10 -1.80 -4.94
CA ASN A 256 13.63 -3.16 -4.98
C ASN A 256 14.48 -3.43 -3.74
N PHE A 257 14.20 -4.52 -3.05
CA PHE A 257 14.91 -4.91 -1.85
C PHE A 257 15.37 -6.35 -1.92
N ASN A 258 16.61 -6.60 -1.53
CA ASN A 258 17.09 -7.94 -1.25
C ASN A 258 16.82 -8.30 0.22
N ILE A 259 16.45 -9.54 0.43
CA ILE A 259 16.19 -10.11 1.75
C ILE A 259 17.44 -10.90 2.18
N PRO A 260 17.92 -10.73 3.41
CA PRO A 260 19.13 -11.41 3.87
C PRO A 260 18.96 -12.95 3.92
N ASP A 261 20.07 -13.66 3.88
CA ASP A 261 20.16 -15.11 4.04
C ASP A 261 19.17 -15.88 3.12
N PRO A 262 19.27 -15.76 1.79
CA PRO A 262 18.30 -16.36 0.87
C PRO A 262 18.20 -17.88 1.00
N GLU A 263 19.30 -18.54 1.40
CA GLU A 263 19.38 -19.99 1.64
C GLU A 263 18.54 -20.45 2.84
N ARG A 264 18.17 -19.53 3.71
CA ARG A 264 17.30 -19.80 4.86
C ARG A 264 15.82 -19.60 4.58
N GLY A 265 15.47 -19.02 3.44
CA GLY A 265 14.08 -18.83 3.02
C GLY A 265 13.43 -20.15 2.68
N LEU A 266 12.17 -20.37 3.08
CA LEU A 266 11.40 -21.59 2.82
C LEU A 266 10.21 -21.38 1.92
N GLN A 267 9.71 -20.15 1.80
CA GLN A 267 8.54 -19.82 1.01
C GLN A 267 8.39 -18.31 0.79
N SER A 268 7.55 -17.94 -0.17
CA SER A 268 7.19 -16.55 -0.47
C SER A 268 5.68 -16.38 -0.45
N GLY A 269 5.19 -15.36 0.26
CA GLY A 269 3.77 -15.11 0.39
C GLY A 269 3.43 -13.64 0.60
N ILE A 270 2.16 -13.30 0.42
CA ILE A 270 1.68 -11.93 0.53
C ILE A 270 0.40 -11.89 1.35
N ARG A 271 0.25 -10.85 2.17
CA ARG A 271 -1.01 -10.43 2.80
C ARG A 271 -1.23 -8.96 2.52
N TYR A 272 -2.47 -8.54 2.33
CA TYR A 272 -2.84 -7.15 2.08
C TYR A 272 -4.19 -6.82 2.71
N GLY A 273 -4.46 -5.53 2.90
CA GLY A 273 -5.66 -5.03 3.57
C GLY A 273 -5.35 -3.85 4.48
N ALA A 274 -5.75 -3.96 5.74
CA ALA A 274 -5.39 -3.04 6.81
C ALA A 274 -4.86 -3.80 8.02
N TYR A 275 -3.67 -3.42 8.51
CA TYR A 275 -3.06 -4.02 9.69
C TYR A 275 -2.43 -2.93 10.55
N ARG A 276 -2.71 -2.96 11.84
CA ARG A 276 -2.23 -1.98 12.84
C ARG A 276 -1.39 -2.64 13.90
N VAL A 277 -0.33 -1.95 14.32
CA VAL A 277 0.49 -2.38 15.47
C VAL A 277 -0.11 -1.94 16.80
N LYS A 278 -0.78 -0.80 16.81
CA LYS A 278 -1.44 -0.22 18.00
C LYS A 278 -2.89 0.10 17.68
N GLY A 279 -3.69 0.44 18.69
CA GLY A 279 -5.06 0.84 18.52
C GLY A 279 -5.30 2.00 17.55
N GLY A 280 -6.51 2.47 17.45
CA GLY A 280 -6.97 3.50 16.54
C GLY A 280 -7.64 2.94 15.29
N ARG A 281 -8.07 3.83 14.44
CA ARG A 281 -8.83 3.51 13.23
C ARG A 281 -7.92 3.31 12.03
N ALA A 282 -8.37 2.53 11.06
CA ALA A 282 -7.78 2.49 9.72
C ALA A 282 -8.87 2.16 8.72
N GLN A 283 -8.84 2.80 7.55
CA GLN A 283 -9.71 2.49 6.44
C GLN A 283 -8.90 2.48 5.14
N ILE A 284 -8.77 1.29 4.57
CA ILE A 284 -8.03 1.02 3.35
C ILE A 284 -8.99 0.38 2.35
N ARG A 285 -8.94 0.81 1.10
CA ARG A 285 -9.74 0.22 0.02
C ARG A 285 -8.84 -0.40 -1.02
N TRP A 286 -9.20 -1.58 -1.49
CA TRP A 286 -8.53 -2.28 -2.58
C TRP A 286 -9.52 -2.65 -3.67
N ALA A 287 -9.11 -2.46 -4.93
CA ALA A 287 -9.87 -2.86 -6.11
C ALA A 287 -8.95 -3.50 -7.14
N GLU A 288 -9.55 -4.20 -8.12
CA GLU A 288 -8.87 -4.78 -9.27
C GLU A 288 -7.68 -5.67 -8.88
N THR A 289 -7.83 -6.38 -7.77
CA THR A 289 -6.75 -7.19 -7.23
C THR A 289 -6.56 -8.47 -8.03
N THR A 290 -5.31 -8.79 -8.32
CA THR A 290 -4.90 -10.03 -8.98
C THR A 290 -3.75 -10.68 -8.22
N TYR A 291 -3.60 -11.98 -8.44
CA TYR A 291 -2.56 -12.77 -7.81
C TYR A 291 -2.00 -13.81 -8.76
N GLU A 292 -0.70 -13.98 -8.71
CA GLU A 292 0.05 -14.97 -9.48
C GLU A 292 1.14 -15.58 -8.61
N LYS A 293 1.46 -16.85 -8.83
CA LYS A 293 2.64 -17.49 -8.24
C LYS A 293 3.29 -18.46 -9.22
N ALA A 294 4.59 -18.64 -9.05
CA ALA A 294 5.35 -19.72 -9.68
C ALA A 294 6.08 -20.52 -8.60
N GLU A 295 6.27 -21.79 -8.87
CA GLU A 295 6.93 -22.74 -7.98
C GLU A 295 7.97 -23.54 -8.79
N VAL A 296 9.25 -23.34 -8.45
CA VAL A 296 10.39 -24.00 -9.06
C VAL A 296 11.14 -24.69 -7.92
N VAL A 297 11.35 -26.00 -8.06
CA VAL A 297 12.12 -26.80 -7.10
C VAL A 297 13.60 -26.44 -7.24
N ASP A 298 14.31 -26.31 -6.09
CA ASP A 298 15.78 -26.12 -6.06
C ASP A 298 16.55 -27.31 -6.61
#